data_62535d2cb8c74cc75fa7f51c8676e6cd
#
_entry.id   62535d2cb8c74cc75fa7f51c8676e6cd
#
_cell.length_a   1.000
_cell.length_b   1.000
_cell.length_c   1.000
_cell.angle_alpha   90.00
_cell.angle_beta   90.00
_cell.angle_gamma   90.00
#
_symmetry.space_group_name_H-M   'P 1'
#
loop_
_entity.id
_entity.type
_entity.pdbx_description
1 polymer ?
#
loop_
_entity_poly.entity_id
_entity_poly.type
_entity_poly.pdbx_seq_one_letter_code
_entity_poly.pdbx_strand_id
1 'polypeptide(L)'
;MDETFTKARAYLAQNYSDPELSLTDLCQYLGFSCSYFSTLFKQKTGLNYSRYITSLRLEQAAKLLTDTDDTALSIGYQVGYSAPNYFCRAFKKFYGISPSRYREKKRVPTA
;
A
#
# COMPACT_ATOMS: atom_id res chain seq x y z
N MET A 1 -21.04 -11.11 8.93
CA MET A 1 -19.65 -11.15 8.48
C MET A 1 -19.59 -11.14 6.98
N ASP A 2 -18.79 -10.29 6.43
CA ASP A 2 -18.78 -10.11 4.99
C ASP A 2 -17.61 -10.85 4.36
N GLU A 3 -17.89 -12.02 3.78
CA GLU A 3 -16.87 -12.84 3.13
C GLU A 3 -16.25 -12.14 1.94
N THR A 4 -17.02 -11.30 1.25
CA THR A 4 -16.52 -10.55 0.11
C THR A 4 -15.41 -9.61 0.55
N PHE A 5 -15.63 -8.91 1.64
CA PHE A 5 -14.63 -7.98 2.17
C PHE A 5 -13.37 -8.73 2.61
N THR A 6 -13.53 -9.88 3.25
CA THR A 6 -12.40 -10.71 3.68
C THR A 6 -11.59 -11.18 2.49
N LYS A 7 -12.27 -11.61 1.41
CA LYS A 7 -11.59 -12.04 0.18
C LYS A 7 -10.86 -10.87 -0.48
N ALA A 8 -11.48 -9.69 -0.48
CA ALA A 8 -10.85 -8.50 -1.06
C ALA A 8 -9.56 -8.15 -0.32
N ARG A 9 -9.60 -8.16 1.00
CA ARG A 9 -8.41 -7.85 1.80
C ARG A 9 -7.29 -8.85 1.55
N ALA A 10 -7.62 -10.14 1.48
CA ALA A 10 -6.63 -11.18 1.22
C ALA A 10 -6.01 -11.01 -0.17
N TYR A 11 -6.83 -10.72 -1.17
CA TYR A 11 -6.34 -10.49 -2.52
C TYR A 11 -5.38 -9.31 -2.57
N LEU A 12 -5.74 -8.21 -1.92
CA LEU A 12 -4.89 -7.02 -1.89
C LEU A 12 -3.59 -7.27 -1.14
N ALA A 13 -3.65 -8.02 -0.05
CA ALA A 13 -2.45 -8.36 0.73
C ALA A 13 -1.47 -9.19 -0.09
N GLN A 14 -1.97 -10.02 -1.01
CA GLN A 14 -1.12 -10.86 -1.86
C GLN A 14 -0.63 -10.15 -3.12
N ASN A 15 -1.33 -9.10 -3.55
CA ASN A 15 -1.07 -8.48 -4.84
C ASN A 15 -0.67 -7.01 -4.80
N TYR A 16 -0.55 -6.41 -3.63
CA TYR A 16 -0.26 -4.97 -3.53
C TYR A 16 1.07 -4.60 -4.20
N SER A 17 2.01 -5.52 -4.25
CA SER A 17 3.33 -5.27 -4.82
C SER A 17 3.33 -5.27 -6.34
N ASP A 18 2.24 -5.66 -6.97
CA ASP A 18 2.12 -5.60 -8.42
C ASP A 18 1.76 -4.17 -8.82
N PRO A 19 2.64 -3.45 -9.54
CA PRO A 19 2.35 -2.08 -9.94
C PRO A 19 1.16 -1.96 -10.89
N GLU A 20 0.78 -3.06 -11.55
CA GLU A 20 -0.34 -3.08 -12.49
C GLU A 20 -1.66 -3.42 -11.82
N LEU A 21 -1.66 -3.66 -10.51
CA LEU A 21 -2.89 -3.99 -9.78
C LEU A 21 -3.93 -2.87 -9.94
N SER A 22 -5.14 -3.23 -10.32
CA SER A 22 -6.20 -2.26 -10.53
C SER A 22 -7.48 -2.68 -9.82
N LEU A 23 -8.38 -1.72 -9.62
CA LEU A 23 -9.69 -1.99 -9.05
C LEU A 23 -10.46 -2.96 -9.95
N THR A 24 -10.31 -2.83 -11.26
CA THR A 24 -10.96 -3.74 -12.21
C THR A 24 -10.55 -5.19 -11.97
N ASP A 25 -9.25 -5.43 -11.78
CA ASP A 25 -8.74 -6.78 -11.49
C ASP A 25 -9.39 -7.36 -10.25
N LEU A 26 -9.47 -6.56 -9.20
CA LEU A 26 -10.07 -7.00 -7.95
C LEU A 26 -11.55 -7.32 -8.13
N CYS A 27 -12.28 -6.46 -8.83
CA CYS A 27 -13.70 -6.66 -9.06
C CYS A 27 -13.96 -7.91 -9.89
N GLN A 28 -13.13 -8.15 -10.92
CA GLN A 28 -13.24 -9.37 -11.72
C GLN A 28 -12.99 -10.62 -10.87
N TYR A 29 -11.99 -10.58 -10.02
CA TYR A 29 -11.70 -11.69 -9.12
C TYR A 29 -12.88 -12.01 -8.22
N LEU A 30 -13.53 -10.97 -7.70
CA LEU A 30 -14.66 -11.14 -6.76
C LEU A 30 -15.99 -11.39 -7.45
N GLY A 31 -16.10 -11.11 -8.75
CA GLY A 31 -17.35 -11.28 -9.48
C GLY A 31 -18.37 -10.18 -9.25
N PHE A 32 -17.92 -8.97 -8.93
CA PHE A 32 -18.80 -7.83 -8.68
C PHE A 32 -18.54 -6.70 -9.66
N SER A 33 -19.56 -5.83 -9.84
CA SER A 33 -19.33 -4.60 -10.59
C SER A 33 -18.46 -3.66 -9.77
N CYS A 34 -17.66 -2.85 -10.45
CA CYS A 34 -16.79 -1.90 -9.76
C CYS A 34 -17.61 -0.86 -8.98
N SER A 35 -18.74 -0.42 -9.50
CA SER A 35 -19.58 0.54 -8.80
C SER A 35 -20.08 0.01 -7.47
N TYR A 36 -20.59 -1.18 -7.49
CA TYR A 36 -21.10 -1.81 -6.27
C TYR A 36 -19.98 -2.02 -5.25
N PHE A 37 -18.88 -2.60 -5.72
CA PHE A 37 -17.76 -2.89 -4.84
C PHE A 37 -17.15 -1.63 -4.25
N SER A 38 -16.99 -0.58 -5.04
CA SER A 38 -16.41 0.69 -4.55
C SER A 38 -17.22 1.27 -3.41
N THR A 39 -18.55 1.25 -3.54
CA THR A 39 -19.43 1.75 -2.49
C THR A 39 -19.30 0.91 -1.23
N LEU A 40 -19.35 -0.41 -1.39
CA LEU A 40 -19.23 -1.34 -0.28
C LEU A 40 -17.88 -1.18 0.43
N PHE A 41 -16.81 -1.08 -0.36
CA PHE A 41 -15.47 -0.97 0.17
C PHE A 41 -15.29 0.28 1.02
N LYS A 42 -15.78 1.42 0.52
CA LYS A 42 -15.70 2.67 1.26
C LYS A 42 -16.51 2.63 2.53
N GLN A 43 -17.67 2.00 2.52
CA GLN A 43 -18.49 1.82 3.72
C GLN A 43 -17.77 1.01 4.78
N LYS A 44 -17.06 -0.03 4.37
CA LYS A 44 -16.39 -0.94 5.30
C LYS A 44 -15.07 -0.41 5.83
N THR A 45 -14.30 0.29 5.00
CA THR A 45 -12.96 0.74 5.38
C THR A 45 -12.88 2.23 5.70
N GLY A 46 -13.87 3.02 5.27
CA GLY A 46 -13.79 4.47 5.34
C GLY A 46 -12.91 5.10 4.27
N LEU A 47 -12.27 4.29 3.42
CA LEU A 47 -11.34 4.75 2.40
C LEU A 47 -11.77 4.25 1.03
N ASN A 48 -11.51 5.06 -0.01
CA ASN A 48 -11.69 4.53 -1.35
C ASN A 48 -10.54 3.56 -1.65
N TYR A 49 -10.68 2.80 -2.74
CA TYR A 49 -9.71 1.77 -3.09
C TYR A 49 -8.29 2.33 -3.26
N SER A 50 -8.16 3.47 -3.96
CA SER A 50 -6.84 4.06 -4.22
C SER A 50 -6.12 4.42 -2.93
N ARG A 51 -6.82 4.99 -1.98
CA ARG A 51 -6.22 5.34 -0.69
C ARG A 51 -5.87 4.11 0.12
N TYR A 52 -6.71 3.10 0.06
CA TYR A 52 -6.44 1.86 0.79
C TYR A 52 -5.17 1.19 0.27
N ILE A 53 -5.04 1.04 -1.06
CA ILE A 53 -3.87 0.37 -1.63
C ILE A 53 -2.61 1.20 -1.41
N THR A 54 -2.72 2.54 -1.46
CA THR A 54 -1.59 3.42 -1.17
C THR A 54 -1.12 3.23 0.27
N SER A 55 -2.03 3.24 1.23
CA SER A 55 -1.65 3.07 2.64
C SER A 55 -1.03 1.69 2.87
N LEU A 56 -1.56 0.65 2.24
CA LEU A 56 -1.01 -0.69 2.37
C LEU A 56 0.43 -0.76 1.85
N ARG A 57 0.67 -0.20 0.67
CA ARG A 57 2.01 -0.17 0.07
C ARG A 57 2.98 0.62 0.94
N LEU A 58 2.57 1.78 1.42
CA LEU A 58 3.45 2.64 2.21
C LEU A 58 3.71 2.09 3.60
N GLU A 59 2.74 1.40 4.19
CA GLU A 59 2.95 0.73 5.46
C GLU A 59 3.96 -0.41 5.32
N GLN A 60 3.88 -1.16 4.24
CA GLN A 60 4.86 -2.20 3.97
C GLN A 60 6.24 -1.61 3.70
N ALA A 61 6.29 -0.48 3.00
CA ALA A 61 7.55 0.22 2.77
C ALA A 61 8.17 0.67 4.08
N ALA A 62 7.38 1.21 4.98
CA ALA A 62 7.87 1.65 6.30
C ALA A 62 8.48 0.48 7.06
N LYS A 63 7.84 -0.68 6.99
CA LYS A 63 8.34 -1.88 7.63
C LYS A 63 9.68 -2.32 7.04
N LEU A 64 9.81 -2.29 5.72
CA LEU A 64 11.07 -2.64 5.06
C LEU A 64 12.17 -1.64 5.38
N LEU A 65 11.84 -0.36 5.49
CA LEU A 65 12.82 0.65 5.88
C LEU A 65 13.40 0.38 7.27
N THR A 66 12.58 -0.11 8.18
CA THR A 66 12.98 -0.42 9.55
C THR A 66 13.72 -1.75 9.62
N ASP A 67 13.25 -2.76 8.91
CA ASP A 67 13.71 -4.13 9.07
C ASP A 67 14.84 -4.54 8.14
N THR A 68 15.10 -3.78 7.07
CA THR A 68 16.12 -4.14 6.08
C THR A 68 17.06 -2.97 5.81
N ASP A 69 18.15 -3.25 5.11
CA ASP A 69 19.08 -2.22 4.65
C ASP A 69 18.85 -1.87 3.17
N ASP A 70 17.77 -2.35 2.58
CA ASP A 70 17.44 -2.07 1.20
C ASP A 70 17.30 -0.56 0.98
N THR A 71 17.70 -0.10 -0.21
CA THR A 71 17.60 1.31 -0.55
C THR A 71 16.14 1.72 -0.68
N ALA A 72 15.85 3.01 -0.51
CA ALA A 72 14.51 3.53 -0.72
C ALA A 72 14.02 3.21 -2.14
N LEU A 73 14.91 3.30 -3.13
CA LEU A 73 14.59 2.97 -4.50
C LEU A 73 14.11 1.52 -4.63
N SER A 74 14.88 0.60 -4.09
CA SER A 74 14.53 -0.82 -4.10
C SER A 74 13.22 -1.08 -3.39
N ILE A 75 13.02 -0.47 -2.24
CA ILE A 75 11.79 -0.64 -1.46
C ILE A 75 10.58 -0.15 -2.23
N GLY A 76 10.71 1.00 -2.92
CA GLY A 76 9.62 1.50 -3.75
C GLY A 76 9.17 0.49 -4.79
N TYR A 77 10.11 -0.14 -5.46
CA TYR A 77 9.77 -1.19 -6.43
C TYR A 77 9.15 -2.42 -5.75
N GLN A 78 9.67 -2.81 -4.60
CA GLN A 78 9.17 -4.00 -3.91
C GLN A 78 7.71 -3.85 -3.47
N VAL A 79 7.28 -2.64 -3.14
CA VAL A 79 5.91 -2.42 -2.66
C VAL A 79 4.94 -2.00 -3.77
N GLY A 80 5.39 -1.99 -5.03
CA GLY A 80 4.48 -1.81 -6.16
C GLY A 80 4.54 -0.46 -6.86
N TYR A 81 5.57 0.36 -6.61
CA TYR A 81 5.75 1.61 -7.34
C TYR A 81 6.70 1.40 -8.50
N SER A 82 6.26 1.77 -9.70
CA SER A 82 7.09 1.62 -10.89
C SER A 82 8.08 2.77 -11.09
N ALA A 83 7.91 3.87 -10.36
CA ALA A 83 8.79 5.03 -10.47
C ALA A 83 9.26 5.46 -9.07
N PRO A 84 10.59 5.51 -8.85
CA PRO A 84 11.12 5.81 -7.52
C PRO A 84 10.78 7.20 -7.01
N ASN A 85 10.75 8.20 -7.90
CA ASN A 85 10.40 9.57 -7.48
C ASN A 85 8.96 9.64 -7.00
N TYR A 86 8.09 8.88 -7.64
CA TYR A 86 6.69 8.83 -7.25
C TYR A 86 6.54 8.21 -5.86
N PHE A 87 7.27 7.14 -5.60
CA PHE A 87 7.26 6.49 -4.29
C PHE A 87 7.70 7.45 -3.20
N CYS A 88 8.83 8.12 -3.40
CA CYS A 88 9.37 9.01 -2.37
C CYS A 88 8.40 10.14 -2.03
N ARG A 89 7.75 10.70 -3.05
CA ARG A 89 6.76 11.76 -2.81
C ARG A 89 5.53 11.24 -2.09
N ALA A 90 5.04 10.07 -2.48
CA ALA A 90 3.89 9.47 -1.83
C ALA A 90 4.20 9.15 -0.37
N PHE A 91 5.38 8.61 -0.11
CA PHE A 91 5.81 8.28 1.26
C PHE A 91 5.88 9.53 2.12
N LYS A 92 6.52 10.59 1.61
CA LYS A 92 6.65 11.84 2.36
C LYS A 92 5.28 12.46 2.65
N LYS A 93 4.38 12.40 1.68
CA LYS A 93 3.04 12.92 1.87
C LYS A 93 2.27 12.15 2.95
N PHE A 94 2.46 10.84 2.99
CA PHE A 94 1.74 9.98 3.92
C PHE A 94 2.31 10.06 5.34
N TYR A 95 3.63 10.03 5.48
CA TYR A 95 4.29 10.01 6.78
C TYR A 95 4.85 11.37 7.22
N GLY A 96 4.87 12.36 6.35
CA GLY A 96 5.38 13.68 6.68
C GLY A 96 6.88 13.84 6.55
N ILE A 97 7.63 12.77 6.34
CA ILE A 97 9.09 12.81 6.18
C ILE A 97 9.51 11.84 5.08
N SER A 98 10.71 12.04 4.53
CA SER A 98 11.22 11.18 3.47
C SER A 98 11.51 9.78 3.98
N PRO A 99 11.59 8.79 3.07
CA PRO A 99 11.98 7.43 3.48
C PRO A 99 13.29 7.37 4.23
N SER A 100 14.30 8.11 3.78
CA SER A 100 15.61 8.12 4.46
C SER A 100 15.51 8.67 5.88
N ARG A 101 14.76 9.75 6.04
CA ARG A 101 14.55 10.34 7.36
C ARG A 101 13.76 9.42 8.26
N TYR A 102 12.78 8.73 7.70
CA TYR A 102 11.99 7.76 8.46
C TYR A 102 12.88 6.65 8.99
N ARG A 103 13.77 6.11 8.15
CA ARG A 103 14.71 5.08 8.57
C ARG A 103 15.61 5.56 9.69
N GLU A 104 16.17 6.76 9.56
CA GLU A 104 17.02 7.34 10.59
C GLU A 104 16.30 7.43 11.92
N LYS A 105 15.08 7.95 11.91
CA LYS A 105 14.32 8.13 13.14
C LYS A 105 13.98 6.82 13.81
N LYS A 106 13.68 5.77 13.03
CA LYS A 106 13.29 4.48 13.58
C LYS A 106 14.48 3.65 14.05
N ARG A 107 15.68 3.95 13.55
CA ARG A 107 16.89 3.21 13.89
C ARG A 107 17.82 3.98 14.82
N VAL A 108 17.41 5.13 15.32
CA VAL A 108 18.24 5.88 16.24
C VAL A 108 18.51 5.00 17.47
N PRO A 109 19.80 4.74 17.77
CA PRO A 109 20.09 3.94 18.95
C PRO A 109 19.66 4.68 20.20
N THR A 110 19.01 3.96 21.09
CA THR A 110 18.70 4.51 22.39
C THR A 110 19.98 4.42 23.21
N ALA A 111 20.64 5.53 23.30
CA ALA A 111 21.89 5.55 24.05
C ALA A 111 21.65 5.38 25.52
#